data_bd9b92f1c9556526c72f51a9731b5b4d
#
_entry.id   bd9b92f1c9556526c72f51a9731b5b4d
#
_cell.length_a   1.000
_cell.length_b   1.000
_cell.length_c   1.000
_cell.angle_alpha   90.00
_cell.angle_beta   90.00
_cell.angle_gamma   90.00
#
_symmetry.space_group_name_H-M   'P 1'
#
loop_
_entity.id
_entity.type
_entity.pdbx_description
1 polymer ?
#
loop_
_entity_poly.entity_id
_entity_poly.type
_entity_poly.pdbx_seq_one_letter_code
_entity_poly.pdbx_strand_id
1 'polypeptide(L)'
;MQDELRWFEAAAASPSACLKQWQAQGGQAVGCLPYYVPEELIWSAGLLPVRLWGASTTARRAGGWFPPYVCSLVQTDLELALAGVYQGLRAAVGAPVCDSLRCLSQNWRAAVPQLPLLTYSQPQNRATDYGKAFLAGEYRRLWGQLCALTDHAPEEARLQEAIGLYNRSRAQRRRFTALAGRRGRWVTASERCAVLKAAGFADPREYTAHLTALNDRLEALPAGDGGRIPVVTSGILCDHPRILALLDELGFFVAADDVAAESRSFAVDAPEYGADGCAALAEQFAALDRDPLLWSGGTPGGFRPGDREAHLASLARRSGAKAVVILAQQFCDPEELLSPGAKAAVEAAGIPCLLLPVDQQVADPGQAATLLETLRDLLE
;
A
#
# COMPACT_ATOMS: atom_id res chain seq x y z
N MET A 1 16.49 -4.12 18.59
CA MET A 1 15.26 -3.44 18.11
C MET A 1 15.62 -2.13 17.42
N GLN A 2 16.29 -1.19 18.07
CA GLN A 2 16.64 0.11 17.47
C GLN A 2 17.46 -0.02 16.18
N ASP A 3 18.39 -0.95 16.10
CA ASP A 3 19.21 -1.15 14.89
C ASP A 3 18.37 -1.70 13.72
N GLU A 4 17.41 -2.60 14.01
CA GLU A 4 16.48 -3.09 13.00
C GLU A 4 15.55 -1.97 12.50
N LEU A 5 15.00 -1.18 13.42
CA LEU A 5 14.13 -0.04 13.05
C LEU A 5 14.87 0.96 12.17
N ARG A 6 16.12 1.30 12.50
CA ARG A 6 16.96 2.19 11.67
C ARG A 6 17.15 1.69 10.23
N TRP A 7 17.26 0.38 10.03
CA TRP A 7 17.35 -0.17 8.68
C TRP A 7 16.09 0.13 7.86
N PHE A 8 14.92 -0.08 8.44
CA PHE A 8 13.64 0.23 7.79
C PHE A 8 13.44 1.73 7.57
N GLU A 9 13.79 2.54 8.54
CA GLU A 9 13.75 4.01 8.44
C GLU A 9 14.64 4.51 7.31
N ALA A 10 15.87 4.00 7.20
CA ALA A 10 16.79 4.36 6.13
C ALA A 10 16.26 3.94 4.76
N ALA A 11 15.72 2.73 4.62
CA ALA A 11 15.13 2.25 3.37
C ALA A 11 13.89 3.06 2.97
N ALA A 12 13.01 3.37 3.93
CA ALA A 12 11.79 4.15 3.69
C ALA A 12 12.07 5.63 3.37
N ALA A 13 13.10 6.22 3.99
CA ALA A 13 13.48 7.62 3.80
C ALA A 13 14.26 7.86 2.48
N SER A 14 14.96 6.84 1.97
CA SER A 14 15.82 6.97 0.80
C SER A 14 15.62 5.86 -0.24
N PRO A 15 14.44 5.80 -0.90
CA PRO A 15 14.17 4.80 -1.94
C PRO A 15 15.22 4.81 -3.07
N SER A 16 15.74 6.00 -3.40
CA SER A 16 16.80 6.16 -4.40
C SER A 16 18.13 5.52 -3.98
N ALA A 17 18.43 5.45 -2.68
CA ALA A 17 19.62 4.76 -2.18
C ALA A 17 19.46 3.24 -2.33
N CYS A 18 18.30 2.68 -2.00
CA CYS A 18 17.98 1.26 -2.23
C CYS A 18 18.13 0.89 -3.71
N LEU A 19 17.57 1.71 -4.61
CA LEU A 19 17.68 1.51 -6.05
C LEU A 19 19.14 1.55 -6.52
N LYS A 20 19.94 2.53 -6.07
CA LYS A 20 21.36 2.63 -6.42
C LYS A 20 22.17 1.44 -5.91
N GLN A 21 21.90 0.99 -4.69
CA GLN A 21 22.55 -0.20 -4.12
C GLN A 21 22.26 -1.44 -4.97
N TRP A 22 20.98 -1.65 -5.36
CA TRP A 22 20.59 -2.74 -6.24
C TRP A 22 21.27 -2.66 -7.61
N GLN A 23 21.31 -1.48 -8.21
CA GLN A 23 21.97 -1.23 -9.51
C GLN A 23 23.49 -1.43 -9.45
N ALA A 24 24.14 -1.08 -8.34
CA ALA A 24 25.58 -1.32 -8.15
C ALA A 24 25.95 -2.80 -8.15
N GLN A 25 24.99 -3.67 -7.86
CA GLN A 25 25.11 -5.14 -7.96
C GLN A 25 24.72 -5.68 -9.34
N GLY A 26 24.49 -4.80 -10.34
CA GLY A 26 24.06 -5.18 -11.69
C GLY A 26 22.55 -5.40 -11.82
N GLY A 27 21.78 -5.15 -10.77
CA GLY A 27 20.34 -5.34 -10.76
C GLY A 27 19.59 -4.27 -11.55
N GLN A 28 18.45 -4.64 -12.11
CA GLN A 28 17.51 -3.74 -12.81
C GLN A 28 16.20 -3.64 -12.03
N ALA A 29 15.44 -2.56 -12.21
CA ALA A 29 14.22 -2.31 -11.46
C ALA A 29 13.08 -1.79 -12.33
N VAL A 30 11.86 -2.02 -11.86
CA VAL A 30 10.60 -1.59 -12.49
C VAL A 30 9.73 -0.90 -11.44
N GLY A 31 9.14 0.25 -11.81
CA GLY A 31 8.23 0.98 -10.96
C GLY A 31 6.84 0.35 -10.90
N CYS A 32 6.22 0.32 -9.73
CA CYS A 32 4.87 -0.18 -9.48
C CYS A 32 3.96 0.99 -9.10
N LEU A 33 3.13 1.43 -10.04
CA LEU A 33 2.09 2.43 -9.75
C LEU A 33 1.02 1.83 -8.81
N PRO A 34 0.25 2.65 -8.05
CA PRO A 34 -0.91 2.10 -7.38
C PRO A 34 -1.82 1.41 -8.40
N TYR A 35 -2.41 0.29 -8.22
CA TYR A 35 -2.84 -0.45 -7.06
C TYR A 35 -2.62 -1.95 -7.28
N TYR A 36 -2.13 -2.68 -6.28
CA TYR A 36 -2.01 -4.15 -6.30
C TYR A 36 -1.30 -4.71 -7.54
N VAL A 37 -0.19 -4.09 -7.95
CA VAL A 37 0.69 -4.64 -8.97
C VAL A 37 1.25 -5.98 -8.47
N PRO A 38 1.21 -7.06 -9.28
CA PRO A 38 1.76 -8.36 -8.88
C PRO A 38 3.29 -8.31 -8.88
N GLU A 39 3.88 -7.93 -7.74
CA GLU A 39 5.33 -7.78 -7.55
C GLU A 39 6.08 -9.10 -7.81
N GLU A 40 5.43 -10.24 -7.61
CA GLU A 40 5.95 -11.58 -7.89
C GLU A 40 6.32 -11.77 -9.36
N LEU A 41 5.54 -11.23 -10.29
CA LEU A 41 5.85 -11.30 -11.72
C LEU A 41 7.11 -10.50 -12.05
N ILE A 42 7.27 -9.34 -11.43
CA ILE A 42 8.44 -8.47 -11.62
C ILE A 42 9.69 -9.16 -11.06
N TRP A 43 9.58 -9.68 -9.83
CA TRP A 43 10.68 -10.36 -9.17
C TRP A 43 11.11 -11.64 -9.91
N SER A 44 10.16 -12.45 -10.37
CA SER A 44 10.45 -13.67 -11.14
C SER A 44 11.11 -13.39 -12.49
N ALA A 45 10.90 -12.20 -13.05
CA ALA A 45 11.59 -11.71 -14.24
C ALA A 45 13.01 -11.20 -13.96
N GLY A 46 13.50 -11.25 -12.71
CA GLY A 46 14.82 -10.76 -12.33
C GLY A 46 14.90 -9.25 -12.09
N LEU A 47 13.76 -8.60 -11.87
CA LEU A 47 13.65 -7.16 -11.67
C LEU A 47 13.24 -6.83 -10.22
N LEU A 48 13.79 -5.75 -9.66
CA LEU A 48 13.31 -5.23 -8.38
C LEU A 48 12.03 -4.43 -8.59
N PRO A 49 10.91 -4.78 -7.94
CA PRO A 49 9.74 -3.90 -7.92
C PRO A 49 9.98 -2.73 -6.98
N VAL A 50 9.73 -1.50 -7.47
CA VAL A 50 9.86 -0.25 -6.71
C VAL A 50 8.51 0.44 -6.69
N ARG A 51 7.93 0.65 -5.52
CA ARG A 51 6.61 1.29 -5.41
C ARG A 51 6.68 2.77 -5.75
N LEU A 52 5.76 3.20 -6.61
CA LEU A 52 5.59 4.59 -7.03
C LEU A 52 4.20 5.03 -6.54
N TRP A 53 4.15 5.60 -5.34
CA TRP A 53 2.89 6.02 -4.70
C TRP A 53 2.89 7.52 -4.39
N GLY A 54 3.59 8.31 -5.22
CA GLY A 54 3.78 9.73 -4.99
C GLY A 54 4.72 10.03 -3.82
N ALA A 55 4.75 11.27 -3.45
CA ALA A 55 5.47 11.78 -2.28
C ALA A 55 4.85 13.09 -1.82
N SER A 56 5.18 13.52 -0.60
CA SER A 56 4.83 14.85 -0.12
C SER A 56 5.64 15.91 -0.88
N THR A 57 5.09 16.34 -2.03
CA THR A 57 5.68 17.35 -2.92
C THR A 57 4.61 18.09 -3.71
N THR A 58 4.93 19.29 -4.20
CA THR A 58 4.00 20.08 -5.03
C THR A 58 4.07 19.69 -6.50
N ALA A 59 2.95 19.34 -7.09
CA ALA A 59 2.83 19.00 -8.51
C ALA A 59 2.79 20.26 -9.40
N ARG A 60 3.96 20.82 -9.71
CA ARG A 60 4.09 22.02 -10.53
C ARG A 60 4.04 21.73 -12.02
N ARG A 61 4.80 20.71 -12.48
CA ARG A 61 4.88 20.29 -13.87
C ARG A 61 3.69 19.44 -14.27
N ALA A 62 3.27 18.58 -13.36
CA ALA A 62 2.14 17.68 -13.57
C ALA A 62 0.78 18.41 -13.61
N GLY A 63 0.66 19.60 -13.01
CA GLY A 63 -0.59 20.38 -12.99
C GLY A 63 -1.14 20.75 -14.38
N GLY A 64 -0.30 20.80 -15.43
CA GLY A 64 -0.75 20.98 -16.81
C GLY A 64 -1.29 19.72 -17.49
N TRP A 65 -1.17 18.55 -16.85
CA TRP A 65 -1.57 17.26 -17.39
C TRP A 65 -2.87 16.72 -16.80
N PHE A 66 -3.31 17.30 -15.69
CA PHE A 66 -4.50 16.84 -14.96
C PHE A 66 -5.48 17.98 -14.70
N PRO A 67 -6.77 17.68 -14.66
CA PRO A 67 -7.72 18.61 -14.08
C PRO A 67 -7.48 18.74 -12.56
N PRO A 68 -7.89 19.87 -11.93
CA PRO A 68 -7.55 20.16 -10.52
C PRO A 68 -8.20 19.20 -9.51
N TYR A 69 -9.20 18.44 -9.92
CA TYR A 69 -9.95 17.49 -9.09
C TYR A 69 -9.45 16.03 -9.21
N VAL A 70 -8.20 15.84 -9.60
CA VAL A 70 -7.54 14.52 -9.58
C VAL A 70 -6.75 14.37 -8.29
N CYS A 71 -6.74 13.17 -7.71
CA CYS A 71 -6.08 12.94 -6.43
C CYS A 71 -4.56 13.24 -6.50
N SER A 72 -4.01 13.79 -5.41
CA SER A 72 -2.62 14.22 -5.37
C SER A 72 -1.61 13.08 -5.50
N LEU A 73 -1.98 11.84 -5.21
CA LEU A 73 -1.09 10.68 -5.41
C LEU A 73 -0.65 10.57 -6.87
N VAL A 74 -1.59 10.58 -7.82
CA VAL A 74 -1.25 10.45 -9.24
C VAL A 74 -0.59 11.72 -9.79
N GLN A 75 -0.94 12.90 -9.24
CA GLN A 75 -0.28 14.15 -9.63
C GLN A 75 1.18 14.17 -9.21
N THR A 76 1.47 13.77 -7.98
CA THR A 76 2.85 13.72 -7.46
C THR A 76 3.66 12.60 -8.11
N ASP A 77 3.06 11.47 -8.47
CA ASP A 77 3.73 10.42 -9.25
C ASP A 77 4.21 10.97 -10.61
N LEU A 78 3.35 11.65 -11.36
CA LEU A 78 3.74 12.25 -12.63
C LEU A 78 4.77 13.38 -12.43
N GLU A 79 4.65 14.19 -11.38
CA GLU A 79 5.63 15.23 -11.04
C GLU A 79 7.03 14.65 -10.85
N LEU A 80 7.14 13.57 -10.07
CA LEU A 80 8.42 12.89 -9.83
C LEU A 80 9.00 12.27 -11.10
N ALA A 81 8.15 11.72 -11.96
CA ALA A 81 8.57 11.21 -13.27
C ALA A 81 9.12 12.34 -14.18
N LEU A 82 8.40 13.46 -14.28
CA LEU A 82 8.80 14.65 -15.04
C LEU A 82 10.05 15.31 -14.46
N ALA A 83 10.26 15.21 -13.15
CA ALA A 83 11.47 15.68 -12.48
C ALA A 83 12.68 14.74 -12.69
N GLY A 84 12.49 13.57 -13.32
CA GLY A 84 13.54 12.60 -13.55
C GLY A 84 13.91 11.74 -12.33
N VAL A 85 13.09 11.76 -11.27
CA VAL A 85 13.35 10.97 -10.05
C VAL A 85 13.35 9.47 -10.33
N TYR A 86 12.59 9.04 -11.34
CA TYR A 86 12.47 7.63 -11.73
C TYR A 86 13.48 7.19 -12.80
N GLN A 87 14.51 8.01 -13.05
CA GLN A 87 15.62 7.63 -13.93
C GLN A 87 16.34 6.40 -13.37
N GLY A 88 16.57 5.43 -14.24
CA GLY A 88 17.16 4.15 -13.86
C GLY A 88 16.16 3.01 -13.68
N LEU A 89 14.85 3.29 -13.68
CA LEU A 89 13.83 2.25 -13.86
C LEU A 89 13.74 1.84 -15.34
N ARG A 90 13.52 0.56 -15.61
CA ARG A 90 13.37 0.01 -16.97
C ARG A 90 11.99 0.29 -17.56
N ALA A 91 10.97 0.29 -16.72
CA ALA A 91 9.58 0.56 -17.06
C ALA A 91 8.81 0.92 -15.78
N ALA A 92 7.58 1.39 -15.93
CA ALA A 92 6.58 1.39 -14.88
C ALA A 92 5.49 0.37 -15.21
N VAL A 93 4.83 -0.19 -14.19
CA VAL A 93 3.68 -1.11 -14.31
C VAL A 93 2.51 -0.53 -13.55
N GLY A 94 1.31 -0.62 -14.10
CA GLY A 94 0.10 -0.17 -13.42
C GLY A 94 -1.18 -0.68 -14.06
N ALA A 95 -2.26 -0.72 -13.28
CA ALA A 95 -3.60 -1.02 -13.76
C ALA A 95 -4.48 0.25 -13.67
N PRO A 96 -5.20 0.61 -14.74
CA PRO A 96 -6.08 1.78 -14.75
C PRO A 96 -7.43 1.48 -14.06
N VAL A 97 -7.40 1.26 -12.74
CA VAL A 97 -8.55 0.78 -11.95
C VAL A 97 -9.52 1.88 -11.51
N CYS A 98 -9.11 3.15 -11.53
CA CYS A 98 -9.98 4.31 -11.30
C CYS A 98 -9.72 5.37 -12.37
N ASP A 99 -10.55 6.41 -12.42
CA ASP A 99 -10.42 7.45 -13.44
C ASP A 99 -9.10 8.23 -13.31
N SER A 100 -8.63 8.49 -12.09
CA SER A 100 -7.32 9.13 -11.85
C SER A 100 -6.16 8.28 -12.41
N LEU A 101 -6.13 6.98 -12.16
CA LEU A 101 -5.09 6.08 -12.70
C LEU A 101 -5.23 5.86 -14.19
N ARG A 102 -6.45 5.90 -14.74
CA ARG A 102 -6.69 5.87 -16.18
C ARG A 102 -6.13 7.12 -16.84
N CYS A 103 -6.41 8.28 -16.27
CA CYS A 103 -5.86 9.56 -16.72
C CYS A 103 -4.33 9.58 -16.63
N LEU A 104 -3.75 9.13 -15.51
CA LEU A 104 -2.31 8.98 -15.34
C LEU A 104 -1.72 8.09 -16.43
N SER A 105 -2.33 6.93 -16.73
CA SER A 105 -1.80 6.00 -17.72
C SER A 105 -1.76 6.57 -19.14
N GLN A 106 -2.71 7.42 -19.50
CA GLN A 106 -2.73 8.12 -20.79
C GLN A 106 -1.68 9.23 -20.81
N ASN A 107 -1.66 10.08 -19.78
CA ASN A 107 -0.74 11.20 -19.69
C ASN A 107 0.71 10.76 -19.59
N TRP A 108 0.99 9.65 -18.87
CA TRP A 108 2.33 9.10 -18.74
C TRP A 108 2.99 8.80 -20.08
N ARG A 109 2.26 8.20 -21.01
CA ARG A 109 2.78 7.86 -22.35
C ARG A 109 3.21 9.08 -23.14
N ALA A 110 2.52 10.21 -22.96
CA ALA A 110 2.83 11.46 -23.63
C ALA A 110 3.90 12.28 -22.89
N ALA A 111 3.81 12.33 -21.56
CA ALA A 111 4.65 13.18 -20.72
C ALA A 111 6.03 12.55 -20.42
N VAL A 112 6.13 11.22 -20.36
CA VAL A 112 7.32 10.47 -19.92
C VAL A 112 7.65 9.36 -20.92
N PRO A 113 7.81 9.63 -22.22
CA PRO A 113 8.00 8.60 -23.26
C PRO A 113 9.29 7.77 -23.08
N GLN A 114 10.27 8.30 -22.34
CA GLN A 114 11.53 7.61 -22.02
C GLN A 114 11.38 6.51 -20.96
N LEU A 115 10.28 6.47 -20.20
CA LEU A 115 9.99 5.44 -19.22
C LEU A 115 8.69 4.73 -19.62
N PRO A 116 8.76 3.57 -20.31
CA PRO A 116 7.58 2.87 -20.79
C PRO A 116 6.63 2.48 -19.67
N LEU A 117 5.32 2.62 -19.88
CA LEU A 117 4.29 2.15 -18.98
C LEU A 117 3.65 0.87 -19.51
N LEU A 118 3.89 -0.24 -18.82
CA LEU A 118 3.25 -1.52 -19.04
C LEU A 118 1.92 -1.55 -18.28
N THR A 119 0.82 -1.71 -18.99
CA THR A 119 -0.51 -1.75 -18.37
C THR A 119 -1.12 -3.13 -18.48
N TYR A 120 -1.92 -3.51 -17.48
CA TYR A 120 -2.76 -4.70 -17.48
C TYR A 120 -4.15 -4.35 -16.96
N SER A 121 -5.15 -5.14 -17.31
CA SER A 121 -6.54 -4.89 -16.92
C SER A 121 -6.93 -5.75 -15.72
N GLN A 122 -7.56 -5.14 -14.72
CA GLN A 122 -8.16 -5.85 -13.60
C GLN A 122 -9.67 -5.97 -13.85
N PRO A 123 -10.23 -7.20 -13.82
CA PRO A 123 -11.66 -7.40 -14.06
C PRO A 123 -12.49 -6.94 -12.87
N GLN A 124 -13.62 -6.28 -13.11
CA GLN A 124 -14.59 -5.93 -12.08
C GLN A 124 -15.16 -7.20 -11.41
N ASN A 125 -15.51 -8.20 -12.22
CA ASN A 125 -16.03 -9.49 -11.74
C ASN A 125 -14.91 -10.47 -11.37
N ARG A 126 -13.93 -10.04 -10.59
CA ARG A 126 -12.71 -10.78 -10.26
C ARG A 126 -12.96 -12.13 -9.56
N ALA A 127 -14.05 -12.27 -8.82
CA ALA A 127 -14.35 -13.48 -8.04
C ALA A 127 -14.94 -14.63 -8.90
N THR A 128 -15.36 -14.35 -10.14
CA THR A 128 -15.89 -15.37 -11.05
C THR A 128 -14.77 -16.14 -11.75
N ASP A 129 -15.03 -17.37 -12.16
CA ASP A 129 -14.02 -18.21 -12.85
C ASP A 129 -13.52 -17.56 -14.15
N TYR A 130 -14.40 -16.92 -14.94
CA TYR A 130 -13.99 -16.17 -16.13
C TYR A 130 -13.21 -14.90 -15.79
N GLY A 131 -13.51 -14.23 -14.67
CA GLY A 131 -12.74 -13.08 -14.20
C GLY A 131 -11.33 -13.47 -13.79
N LYS A 132 -11.18 -14.56 -13.04
CA LYS A 132 -9.87 -15.12 -12.67
C LYS A 132 -9.09 -15.57 -13.92
N ALA A 133 -9.73 -16.28 -14.85
CA ALA A 133 -9.09 -16.73 -16.09
C ALA A 133 -8.63 -15.55 -16.97
N PHE A 134 -9.45 -14.50 -17.08
CA PHE A 134 -9.09 -13.25 -17.77
C PHE A 134 -7.85 -12.61 -17.13
N LEU A 135 -7.85 -12.44 -15.81
CA LEU A 135 -6.73 -11.82 -15.10
C LEU A 135 -5.45 -12.65 -15.20
N ALA A 136 -5.55 -13.97 -15.11
CA ALA A 136 -4.42 -14.87 -15.33
C ALA A 136 -3.81 -14.70 -16.74
N GLY A 137 -4.65 -14.49 -17.76
CA GLY A 137 -4.22 -14.15 -19.12
C GLY A 137 -3.48 -12.81 -19.20
N GLU A 138 -4.00 -11.77 -18.55
CA GLU A 138 -3.34 -10.46 -18.45
C GLU A 138 -2.00 -10.55 -17.70
N TYR A 139 -1.92 -11.33 -16.63
CA TYR A 139 -0.68 -11.56 -15.88
C TYR A 139 0.37 -12.31 -16.74
N ARG A 140 0.00 -13.33 -17.51
CA ARG A 140 0.93 -13.99 -18.44
C ARG A 140 1.47 -13.04 -19.51
N ARG A 141 0.59 -12.18 -20.07
CA ARG A 141 1.00 -11.16 -21.02
C ARG A 141 1.98 -10.16 -20.41
N LEU A 142 1.67 -9.65 -19.22
CA LEU A 142 2.54 -8.73 -18.48
C LEU A 142 3.88 -9.39 -18.13
N TRP A 143 3.85 -10.64 -17.66
CA TRP A 143 5.05 -11.38 -17.31
C TRP A 143 6.00 -11.55 -18.52
N GLY A 144 5.45 -11.90 -19.69
CA GLY A 144 6.23 -11.94 -20.94
C GLY A 144 6.87 -10.61 -21.29
N GLN A 145 6.16 -9.49 -21.08
CA GLN A 145 6.72 -8.15 -21.31
C GLN A 145 7.83 -7.80 -20.30
N LEU A 146 7.68 -8.20 -19.04
CA LEU A 146 8.71 -8.00 -18.00
C LEU A 146 9.97 -8.82 -18.28
N CYS A 147 9.81 -10.09 -18.64
CA CYS A 147 10.92 -10.97 -18.99
C CYS A 147 11.70 -10.44 -20.21
N ALA A 148 11.01 -9.84 -21.17
CA ALA A 148 11.66 -9.23 -22.35
C ALA A 148 12.54 -8.00 -21.98
N LEU A 149 12.38 -7.39 -20.80
CA LEU A 149 13.26 -6.31 -20.33
C LEU A 149 14.61 -6.81 -19.82
N THR A 150 14.73 -8.10 -19.52
CA THR A 150 15.92 -8.75 -18.95
C THR A 150 16.49 -9.85 -19.86
N ASP A 151 15.97 -9.99 -21.06
CA ASP A 151 16.33 -11.04 -22.02
C ASP A 151 16.16 -12.48 -21.45
N HIS A 152 15.25 -12.65 -20.48
CA HIS A 152 14.88 -13.94 -19.90
C HIS A 152 13.57 -14.46 -20.52
N ALA A 153 13.40 -15.77 -20.58
CA ALA A 153 12.10 -16.38 -20.82
C ALA A 153 11.30 -16.49 -19.51
N PRO A 154 9.95 -16.44 -19.55
CA PRO A 154 9.13 -16.79 -18.40
C PRO A 154 9.39 -18.24 -17.95
N GLU A 155 9.79 -18.40 -16.68
CA GLU A 155 10.07 -19.70 -16.06
C GLU A 155 9.15 -19.91 -14.85
N GLU A 156 8.24 -20.89 -14.93
CA GLU A 156 7.26 -21.15 -13.88
C GLU A 156 7.91 -21.41 -12.51
N ALA A 157 9.04 -22.11 -12.48
CA ALA A 157 9.77 -22.37 -11.23
C ALA A 157 10.17 -21.08 -10.52
N ARG A 158 10.66 -20.08 -11.26
CA ARG A 158 11.01 -18.77 -10.69
C ARG A 158 9.79 -18.01 -10.17
N LEU A 159 8.66 -18.16 -10.86
CA LEU A 159 7.42 -17.53 -10.39
C LEU A 159 6.90 -18.18 -9.11
N GLN A 160 6.98 -19.51 -9.01
CA GLN A 160 6.60 -20.23 -7.78
C GLN A 160 7.54 -19.86 -6.60
N GLU A 161 8.84 -19.72 -6.83
CA GLU A 161 9.79 -19.23 -5.82
C GLU A 161 9.45 -17.81 -5.37
N ALA A 162 9.10 -16.92 -6.32
CA ALA A 162 8.66 -15.55 -6.02
C ALA A 162 7.37 -15.54 -5.18
N ILE A 163 6.37 -16.34 -5.54
CA ILE A 163 5.12 -16.49 -4.78
C ILE A 163 5.44 -16.92 -3.34
N GLY A 164 6.27 -17.95 -3.15
CA GLY A 164 6.67 -18.41 -1.82
C GLY A 164 7.41 -17.33 -1.02
N LEU A 165 8.31 -16.55 -1.64
CA LEU A 165 8.99 -15.43 -0.99
C LEU A 165 8.01 -14.35 -0.54
N TYR A 166 7.11 -13.92 -1.44
CA TYR A 166 6.14 -12.88 -1.11
C TYR A 166 5.08 -13.34 -0.10
N ASN A 167 4.69 -14.61 -0.10
CA ASN A 167 3.84 -15.19 0.95
C ASN A 167 4.52 -15.10 2.33
N ARG A 168 5.80 -15.48 2.42
CA ARG A 168 6.58 -15.31 3.66
C ARG A 168 6.65 -13.85 4.09
N SER A 169 6.90 -12.93 3.15
CA SER A 169 6.91 -11.50 3.43
C SER A 169 5.56 -11.00 3.93
N ARG A 170 4.43 -11.41 3.30
CA ARG A 170 3.07 -11.10 3.77
C ARG A 170 2.81 -11.62 5.18
N ALA A 171 3.19 -12.87 5.46
CA ALA A 171 3.05 -13.46 6.79
C ALA A 171 3.82 -12.67 7.86
N GLN A 172 5.06 -12.24 7.57
CA GLN A 172 5.85 -11.43 8.50
C GLN A 172 5.26 -10.03 8.68
N ARG A 173 4.70 -9.40 7.65
CA ARG A 173 4.00 -8.11 7.77
C ARG A 173 2.73 -8.23 8.63
N ARG A 174 1.93 -9.28 8.46
CA ARG A 174 0.78 -9.58 9.34
C ARG A 174 1.22 -9.80 10.79
N ARG A 175 2.31 -10.55 11.00
CA ARG A 175 2.89 -10.75 12.34
C ARG A 175 3.33 -9.43 12.96
N PHE A 176 4.04 -8.59 12.19
CA PHE A 176 4.50 -7.28 12.62
C PHE A 176 3.34 -6.38 13.06
N THR A 177 2.31 -6.23 12.21
CA THR A 177 1.16 -5.37 12.54
C THR A 177 0.41 -5.85 13.78
N ALA A 178 0.28 -7.16 13.97
CA ALA A 178 -0.32 -7.74 15.17
C ALA A 178 0.55 -7.54 16.43
N LEU A 179 1.88 -7.61 16.30
CA LEU A 179 2.80 -7.36 17.42
C LEU A 179 2.84 -5.88 17.78
N ALA A 180 3.00 -4.99 16.81
CA ALA A 180 3.01 -3.53 17.00
C ALA A 180 1.71 -3.04 17.62
N GLY A 181 0.56 -3.56 17.15
CA GLY A 181 -0.75 -3.20 17.67
C GLY A 181 -0.99 -3.57 19.14
N ARG A 182 -0.23 -4.52 19.69
CA ARG A 182 -0.28 -4.90 21.12
C ARG A 182 0.84 -4.28 21.95
N ARG A 183 1.75 -3.55 21.32
CA ARG A 183 3.01 -3.03 21.89
C ARG A 183 3.23 -1.58 21.54
N GLY A 184 2.18 -0.77 21.61
CA GLY A 184 2.20 0.64 21.24
C GLY A 184 3.27 1.49 21.93
N ARG A 185 3.74 1.06 23.12
CA ARG A 185 4.87 1.72 23.79
C ARG A 185 6.22 1.56 23.07
N TRP A 186 6.35 0.55 22.19
CA TRP A 186 7.62 0.18 21.58
C TRP A 186 7.72 0.56 20.09
N VAL A 187 6.59 0.85 19.46
CA VAL A 187 6.54 1.20 18.03
C VAL A 187 5.64 2.41 17.86
N THR A 188 6.18 3.48 17.31
CA THR A 188 5.45 4.70 16.97
C THR A 188 4.70 4.54 15.65
N ALA A 189 3.80 5.47 15.31
CA ALA A 189 3.12 5.48 14.02
C ALA A 189 4.12 5.69 12.88
N SER A 190 5.11 6.56 13.06
CA SER A 190 6.19 6.82 12.11
C SER A 190 7.07 5.59 11.87
N GLU A 191 7.52 4.92 12.94
CA GLU A 191 8.32 3.69 12.83
C GLU A 191 7.54 2.56 12.15
N ARG A 192 6.25 2.40 12.51
CA ARG A 192 5.37 1.42 11.87
C ARG A 192 5.23 1.67 10.36
N CYS A 193 5.00 2.91 9.97
CA CYS A 193 4.95 3.31 8.56
C CYS A 193 6.28 3.00 7.86
N ALA A 194 7.43 3.36 8.47
CA ALA A 194 8.73 3.10 7.88
C ALA A 194 8.98 1.60 7.62
N VAL A 195 8.62 0.73 8.58
CA VAL A 195 8.72 -0.73 8.43
C VAL A 195 7.90 -1.22 7.24
N LEU A 196 6.63 -0.81 7.12
CA LEU A 196 5.75 -1.27 6.04
C LEU A 196 6.11 -0.67 4.68
N LYS A 197 6.52 0.60 4.65
CA LYS A 197 6.92 1.34 3.45
C LYS A 197 8.21 0.79 2.83
N ALA A 198 9.18 0.37 3.65
CA ALA A 198 10.45 -0.19 3.21
C ALA A 198 10.28 -1.42 2.29
N ALA A 199 9.20 -2.20 2.46
CA ALA A 199 8.85 -3.32 1.59
C ALA A 199 8.72 -2.94 0.11
N GLY A 200 8.44 -1.68 -0.19
CA GLY A 200 8.29 -1.19 -1.56
C GLY A 200 9.60 -0.78 -2.23
N PHE A 201 10.75 -0.85 -1.55
CA PHE A 201 12.01 -0.32 -2.08
C PHE A 201 13.20 -1.26 -1.90
N ALA A 202 13.17 -2.12 -0.90
CA ALA A 202 14.27 -3.03 -0.57
C ALA A 202 14.15 -4.37 -1.32
N ASP A 203 15.28 -5.08 -1.42
CA ASP A 203 15.26 -6.50 -1.82
C ASP A 203 14.29 -7.27 -0.92
N PRO A 204 13.28 -7.96 -1.46
CA PRO A 204 12.25 -8.63 -0.66
C PRO A 204 12.82 -9.74 0.24
N ARG A 205 13.98 -10.30 -0.07
CA ARG A 205 14.68 -11.29 0.76
C ARG A 205 15.27 -10.63 2.00
N GLU A 206 16.01 -9.52 1.80
CA GLU A 206 16.60 -8.74 2.90
C GLU A 206 15.51 -8.14 3.78
N TYR A 207 14.50 -7.53 3.17
CA TYR A 207 13.34 -7.01 3.89
C TYR A 207 12.69 -8.07 4.79
N THR A 208 12.42 -9.26 4.23
CA THR A 208 11.77 -10.34 4.98
C THR A 208 12.66 -10.86 6.13
N ALA A 209 13.97 -10.92 5.92
CA ALA A 209 14.92 -11.34 6.97
C ALA A 209 14.96 -10.32 8.13
N HIS A 210 15.11 -9.01 7.82
CA HIS A 210 15.10 -7.94 8.82
C HIS A 210 13.76 -7.88 9.57
N LEU A 211 12.64 -8.05 8.84
CA LEU A 211 11.32 -8.04 9.47
C LEU A 211 11.11 -9.24 10.39
N THR A 212 11.64 -10.41 10.04
CA THR A 212 11.61 -11.58 10.91
C THR A 212 12.37 -11.30 12.21
N ALA A 213 13.60 -10.77 12.10
CA ALA A 213 14.41 -10.42 13.27
C ALA A 213 13.74 -9.35 14.16
N LEU A 214 13.12 -8.32 13.55
CA LEU A 214 12.37 -7.32 14.28
C LEU A 214 11.17 -7.94 15.02
N ASN A 215 10.41 -8.81 14.36
CA ASN A 215 9.27 -9.49 14.93
C ASN A 215 9.66 -10.36 16.14
N ASP A 216 10.76 -11.12 16.05
CA ASP A 216 11.26 -11.95 17.14
C ASP A 216 11.64 -11.09 18.36
N ARG A 217 12.28 -9.95 18.13
CA ARG A 217 12.62 -8.99 19.20
C ARG A 217 11.38 -8.35 19.81
N LEU A 218 10.41 -7.93 18.98
CA LEU A 218 9.16 -7.35 19.48
C LEU A 218 8.36 -8.37 20.29
N GLU A 219 8.33 -9.64 19.88
CA GLU A 219 7.60 -10.68 20.60
C GLU A 219 8.15 -10.93 21.98
N ALA A 220 9.47 -10.79 22.16
CA ALA A 220 10.13 -10.91 23.46
C ALA A 220 9.86 -9.73 24.41
N LEU A 221 9.35 -8.60 23.92
CA LEU A 221 9.02 -7.44 24.74
C LEU A 221 7.63 -7.56 25.37
N PRO A 222 7.41 -6.98 26.56
CA PRO A 222 6.10 -6.99 27.17
C PRO A 222 5.06 -6.23 26.32
N ALA A 223 3.85 -6.77 26.25
CA ALA A 223 2.72 -6.08 25.67
C ALA A 223 2.34 -4.85 26.52
N GLY A 224 1.74 -3.85 25.88
CA GLY A 224 1.23 -2.65 26.54
C GLY A 224 1.36 -1.40 25.67
N ASP A 225 0.50 -0.44 25.92
CA ASP A 225 0.42 0.83 25.19
C ASP A 225 1.41 1.90 25.70
N GLY A 226 1.87 1.77 26.94
CA GLY A 226 2.75 2.77 27.58
C GLY A 226 2.05 4.11 27.86
N GLY A 227 0.72 4.10 28.02
CA GLY A 227 -0.09 5.30 28.20
C GLY A 227 -0.48 5.99 26.88
N ARG A 228 -0.19 5.36 25.74
CA ARG A 228 -0.59 5.87 24.42
C ARG A 228 -2.03 5.47 24.06
N ILE A 229 -2.64 6.22 23.17
CA ILE A 229 -4.02 6.05 22.75
C ILE A 229 -4.07 5.14 21.52
N PRO A 230 -4.68 3.93 21.59
CA PRO A 230 -4.83 3.03 20.45
C PRO A 230 -5.86 3.54 19.45
N VAL A 231 -5.48 3.63 18.18
CA VAL A 231 -6.39 3.98 17.08
C VAL A 231 -6.32 2.95 15.94
N VAL A 232 -7.40 2.87 15.17
CA VAL A 232 -7.40 2.21 13.85
C VAL A 232 -7.23 3.29 12.79
N THR A 233 -6.31 3.08 11.85
CA THR A 233 -6.20 3.90 10.64
C THR A 233 -6.89 3.20 9.46
N SER A 234 -7.53 3.98 8.58
CA SER A 234 -8.16 3.47 7.35
C SER A 234 -7.93 4.46 6.20
N GLY A 235 -7.90 3.97 4.96
CA GLY A 235 -7.71 4.81 3.77
C GLY A 235 -6.82 4.13 2.73
N ILE A 236 -6.28 4.92 1.82
CA ILE A 236 -5.37 4.42 0.77
C ILE A 236 -3.94 4.34 1.27
N LEU A 237 -3.47 5.40 1.91
CA LEU A 237 -2.08 5.58 2.30
C LEU A 237 -1.99 6.29 3.65
N CYS A 238 -1.12 5.81 4.54
CA CYS A 238 -0.82 6.40 5.84
C CYS A 238 0.67 6.71 5.94
N ASP A 239 1.17 7.64 5.10
CA ASP A 239 2.61 7.94 5.02
C ASP A 239 2.94 9.43 4.97
N HIS A 240 1.95 10.30 5.18
CA HIS A 240 2.19 11.74 5.21
C HIS A 240 3.04 12.12 6.44
N PRO A 241 4.28 12.66 6.26
CA PRO A 241 5.23 12.78 7.37
C PRO A 241 4.72 13.62 8.54
N ARG A 242 4.02 14.72 8.26
CA ARG A 242 3.49 15.61 9.31
C ARG A 242 2.32 14.97 10.08
N ILE A 243 1.46 14.19 9.38
CA ILE A 243 0.36 13.47 10.05
C ILE A 243 0.91 12.37 10.96
N LEU A 244 1.90 11.62 10.50
CA LEU A 244 2.57 10.60 11.33
C LEU A 244 3.23 11.24 12.57
N ALA A 245 3.95 12.35 12.38
CA ALA A 245 4.55 13.09 13.50
C ALA A 245 3.50 13.57 14.50
N LEU A 246 2.35 14.09 14.03
CA LEU A 246 1.24 14.50 14.89
C LEU A 246 0.66 13.33 15.69
N LEU A 247 0.47 12.17 15.06
CA LEU A 247 0.03 10.96 15.77
C LEU A 247 1.00 10.62 16.92
N ASP A 248 2.31 10.67 16.64
CA ASP A 248 3.33 10.36 17.65
C ASP A 248 3.41 11.42 18.76
N GLU A 249 3.41 12.73 18.41
CA GLU A 249 3.45 13.87 19.32
C GLU A 249 2.24 13.89 20.28
N LEU A 250 1.05 13.55 19.78
CA LEU A 250 -0.18 13.50 20.54
C LEU A 250 -0.39 12.17 21.29
N GLY A 251 0.57 11.27 21.24
CA GLY A 251 0.54 10.01 21.97
C GLY A 251 -0.37 8.94 21.38
N PHE A 252 -0.78 9.03 20.13
CA PHE A 252 -1.49 7.96 19.45
C PHE A 252 -0.54 6.83 19.01
N PHE A 253 -1.08 5.62 18.86
CA PHE A 253 -0.42 4.53 18.14
C PHE A 253 -1.43 3.72 17.32
N VAL A 254 -0.98 3.12 16.24
CA VAL A 254 -1.83 2.33 15.35
C VAL A 254 -1.97 0.91 15.88
N ALA A 255 -3.11 0.62 16.53
CA ALA A 255 -3.43 -0.71 17.06
C ALA A 255 -3.82 -1.72 15.97
N ALA A 256 -4.44 -1.24 14.90
CA ALA A 256 -4.72 -1.98 13.67
C ALA A 256 -4.97 -1.00 12.52
N ASP A 257 -4.97 -1.50 11.30
CA ASP A 257 -5.25 -0.68 10.13
C ASP A 257 -6.16 -1.37 9.10
N ASP A 258 -6.80 -0.57 8.28
CA ASP A 258 -7.50 -0.93 7.06
C ASP A 258 -7.02 0.00 5.93
N VAL A 259 -5.72 -0.02 5.66
CA VAL A 259 -5.05 0.84 4.68
C VAL A 259 -4.64 0.03 3.46
N ALA A 260 -4.94 0.55 2.26
CA ALA A 260 -4.66 -0.17 1.01
C ALA A 260 -3.18 -0.46 0.79
N ALA A 261 -2.31 0.50 1.06
CA ALA A 261 -0.86 0.31 0.96
C ALA A 261 -0.28 -0.59 2.06
N GLU A 262 -1.04 -0.88 3.11
CA GLU A 262 -0.64 -1.63 4.28
C GLU A 262 -1.43 -2.95 4.39
N SER A 263 -2.25 -3.14 5.43
CA SER A 263 -2.87 -4.45 5.75
C SER A 263 -3.70 -5.04 4.62
N ARG A 264 -4.38 -4.24 3.80
CA ARG A 264 -5.12 -4.77 2.64
C ARG A 264 -4.17 -5.41 1.61
N SER A 265 -2.98 -4.84 1.37
CA SER A 265 -2.03 -5.33 0.37
C SER A 265 -1.41 -6.69 0.70
N PHE A 266 -1.38 -7.06 1.97
CA PHE A 266 -0.82 -8.33 2.45
C PHE A 266 -1.81 -9.21 3.21
N ALA A 267 -3.13 -8.96 3.02
CA ALA A 267 -4.19 -9.69 3.70
C ALA A 267 -4.27 -11.17 3.28
N VAL A 268 -3.99 -11.46 2.01
CA VAL A 268 -4.20 -12.76 1.38
C VAL A 268 -2.92 -13.28 0.77
N ASP A 269 -2.61 -14.56 0.99
CA ASP A 269 -1.51 -15.25 0.35
C ASP A 269 -1.95 -15.81 -1.02
N ALA A 270 -1.02 -15.88 -1.98
CA ALA A 270 -1.25 -16.59 -3.22
C ALA A 270 -1.16 -18.10 -2.98
N PRO A 271 -2.03 -18.93 -3.59
CA PRO A 271 -1.90 -20.38 -3.53
C PRO A 271 -0.51 -20.83 -4.02
N GLU A 272 0.16 -21.68 -3.22
CA GLU A 272 1.47 -22.25 -3.57
C GLU A 272 1.34 -23.63 -4.28
N TYR A 273 0.11 -24.12 -4.40
CA TYR A 273 -0.17 -25.45 -4.95
C TYR A 273 -0.76 -25.32 -6.35
N GLY A 274 0.04 -25.57 -7.36
CA GLY A 274 -0.43 -25.54 -8.75
C GLY A 274 0.70 -25.35 -9.75
N ALA A 275 0.44 -25.74 -11.00
CA ALA A 275 1.41 -25.60 -12.10
C ALA A 275 1.34 -24.22 -12.80
N ASP A 276 0.53 -23.27 -12.31
CA ASP A 276 0.24 -21.99 -12.96
C ASP A 276 0.26 -20.85 -11.94
N GLY A 277 1.40 -20.18 -11.81
CA GLY A 277 1.59 -19.07 -10.90
C GLY A 277 0.74 -17.85 -11.26
N CYS A 278 0.47 -17.60 -12.54
CA CYS A 278 -0.40 -16.51 -12.95
C CYS A 278 -1.86 -16.75 -12.51
N ALA A 279 -2.32 -17.99 -12.54
CA ALA A 279 -3.64 -18.35 -12.01
C ALA A 279 -3.66 -18.20 -10.49
N ALA A 280 -2.61 -18.62 -9.78
CA ALA A 280 -2.49 -18.45 -8.33
C ALA A 280 -2.55 -16.97 -7.91
N LEU A 281 -1.85 -16.09 -8.61
CA LEU A 281 -1.92 -14.65 -8.38
C LEU A 281 -3.30 -14.05 -8.69
N ALA A 282 -3.98 -14.55 -9.72
CA ALA A 282 -5.35 -14.14 -10.04
C ALA A 282 -6.34 -14.59 -8.95
N GLU A 283 -6.16 -15.77 -8.37
CA GLU A 283 -6.94 -16.24 -7.22
C GLU A 283 -6.69 -15.40 -5.97
N GLN A 284 -5.44 -15.06 -5.68
CA GLN A 284 -5.10 -14.13 -4.61
C GLN A 284 -5.82 -12.79 -4.77
N PHE A 285 -5.73 -12.19 -5.96
CA PHE A 285 -6.40 -10.92 -6.24
C PHE A 285 -7.92 -11.03 -6.11
N ALA A 286 -8.51 -12.15 -6.56
CA ALA A 286 -9.95 -12.39 -6.43
C ALA A 286 -10.41 -12.48 -4.97
N ALA A 287 -9.53 -12.92 -4.06
CA ALA A 287 -9.80 -13.04 -2.64
C ALA A 287 -9.57 -11.74 -1.84
N LEU A 288 -8.99 -10.69 -2.44
CA LEU A 288 -8.93 -9.39 -1.82
C LEU A 288 -10.33 -8.80 -1.70
N ASP A 289 -10.71 -8.46 -0.50
CA ASP A 289 -12.01 -7.88 -0.17
C ASP A 289 -11.85 -6.52 0.55
N ARG A 290 -12.95 -5.85 0.83
CA ARG A 290 -13.02 -4.61 1.63
C ARG A 290 -12.33 -3.40 1.03
N ASP A 291 -11.80 -3.50 -0.17
CA ASP A 291 -11.22 -2.35 -0.87
C ASP A 291 -12.25 -1.64 -1.77
N PRO A 292 -12.45 -0.33 -1.62
CA PRO A 292 -13.41 0.44 -2.42
C PRO A 292 -13.22 0.31 -3.92
N LEU A 293 -11.98 0.24 -4.39
CA LEU A 293 -11.65 0.09 -5.82
C LEU A 293 -11.94 -1.30 -6.37
N LEU A 294 -12.07 -2.30 -5.49
CA LEU A 294 -12.30 -3.69 -5.86
C LEU A 294 -13.75 -4.13 -5.67
N TRP A 295 -14.66 -3.20 -5.39
CA TRP A 295 -16.06 -3.53 -5.21
C TRP A 295 -16.68 -4.08 -6.49
N SER A 296 -17.32 -5.24 -6.41
CA SER A 296 -17.92 -5.96 -7.53
C SER A 296 -19.42 -6.15 -7.38
N GLY A 297 -20.16 -5.07 -7.17
CA GLY A 297 -21.59 -5.02 -6.86
C GLY A 297 -22.44 -6.21 -7.33
N GLY A 298 -22.89 -7.04 -6.39
CA GLY A 298 -23.78 -8.17 -6.67
C GLY A 298 -23.12 -9.49 -7.09
N THR A 299 -21.81 -9.57 -7.21
CA THR A 299 -21.12 -10.85 -7.46
C THR A 299 -21.17 -11.71 -6.20
N PRO A 300 -21.54 -13.01 -6.27
CA PRO A 300 -21.44 -13.92 -5.13
C PRO A 300 -20.02 -13.94 -4.56
N GLY A 301 -19.89 -13.67 -3.25
CA GLY A 301 -18.58 -13.57 -2.57
C GLY A 301 -17.84 -12.24 -2.79
N GLY A 302 -18.41 -11.29 -3.54
CA GLY A 302 -17.86 -9.94 -3.70
C GLY A 302 -18.21 -9.03 -2.51
N PHE A 303 -17.47 -7.95 -2.38
CA PHE A 303 -17.69 -6.89 -1.40
C PHE A 303 -19.10 -6.28 -1.57
N ARG A 304 -19.82 -6.10 -0.46
CA ARG A 304 -21.19 -5.54 -0.45
C ARG A 304 -21.19 -4.18 0.24
N PRO A 305 -22.11 -3.26 -0.11
CA PRO A 305 -22.33 -2.08 0.70
C PRO A 305 -22.59 -2.46 2.16
N GLY A 306 -21.91 -1.80 3.10
CA GLY A 306 -21.96 -2.11 4.53
C GLY A 306 -20.89 -3.08 5.03
N ASP A 307 -20.22 -3.84 4.18
CA ASP A 307 -19.19 -4.80 4.63
C ASP A 307 -17.95 -4.09 5.19
N ARG A 308 -17.54 -2.98 4.57
CA ARG A 308 -16.41 -2.17 5.06
C ARG A 308 -16.74 -1.47 6.37
N GLU A 309 -17.92 -0.91 6.45
CA GLU A 309 -18.45 -0.22 7.62
C GLU A 309 -18.49 -1.17 8.82
N ALA A 310 -19.07 -2.34 8.66
CA ALA A 310 -19.11 -3.38 9.68
C ALA A 310 -17.70 -3.88 10.04
N HIS A 311 -16.81 -4.00 9.04
CA HIS A 311 -15.42 -4.40 9.26
C HIS A 311 -14.68 -3.40 10.12
N LEU A 312 -14.73 -2.08 9.83
CA LEU A 312 -14.02 -1.05 10.59
C LEU A 312 -14.44 -1.01 12.05
N ALA A 313 -15.75 -1.01 12.32
CA ALA A 313 -16.29 -1.07 13.68
C ALA A 313 -15.82 -2.34 14.42
N SER A 314 -15.84 -3.49 13.74
CA SER A 314 -15.36 -4.75 14.31
C SER A 314 -13.84 -4.74 14.53
N LEU A 315 -13.08 -4.17 13.61
CA LEU A 315 -11.61 -4.06 13.73
C LEU A 315 -11.23 -3.22 14.94
N ALA A 316 -11.89 -2.07 15.14
CA ALA A 316 -11.65 -1.20 16.28
C ALA A 316 -11.94 -1.91 17.61
N ARG A 317 -13.06 -2.64 17.71
CA ARG A 317 -13.38 -3.43 18.92
C ARG A 317 -12.36 -4.52 19.20
N ARG A 318 -11.97 -5.28 18.18
CA ARG A 318 -11.02 -6.41 18.35
C ARG A 318 -9.62 -5.95 18.69
N SER A 319 -9.18 -4.79 18.17
CA SER A 319 -7.87 -4.22 18.46
C SER A 319 -7.82 -3.43 19.77
N GLY A 320 -8.97 -3.20 20.42
CA GLY A 320 -9.06 -2.35 21.60
C GLY A 320 -8.84 -0.88 21.29
N ALA A 321 -9.00 -0.46 20.04
CA ALA A 321 -8.83 0.93 19.63
C ALA A 321 -9.93 1.81 20.26
N LYS A 322 -9.52 2.99 20.72
CA LYS A 322 -10.43 4.00 21.29
C LYS A 322 -11.09 4.87 20.22
N ALA A 323 -10.50 4.94 19.02
CA ALA A 323 -11.04 5.70 17.90
C ALA A 323 -10.62 5.10 16.54
N VAL A 324 -11.32 5.53 15.48
CA VAL A 324 -10.94 5.28 14.08
C VAL A 324 -10.55 6.61 13.43
N VAL A 325 -9.41 6.63 12.73
CA VAL A 325 -8.96 7.76 11.91
C VAL A 325 -9.00 7.34 10.45
N ILE A 326 -9.96 7.88 9.70
CA ILE A 326 -10.06 7.66 8.25
C ILE A 326 -9.25 8.74 7.55
N LEU A 327 -8.17 8.34 6.90
CA LEU A 327 -7.28 9.19 6.09
C LEU A 327 -7.95 9.39 4.72
N ALA A 328 -8.76 10.43 4.60
CA ALA A 328 -9.52 10.73 3.39
C ALA A 328 -8.62 11.42 2.37
N GLN A 329 -8.07 10.65 1.44
CA GLN A 329 -7.28 11.20 0.34
C GLN A 329 -8.17 12.06 -0.55
N GLN A 330 -7.90 13.36 -0.63
CA GLN A 330 -8.69 14.31 -1.42
C GLN A 330 -8.73 13.90 -2.90
N PHE A 331 -9.93 13.99 -3.48
CA PHE A 331 -10.24 13.58 -4.85
C PHE A 331 -10.02 12.08 -5.13
N CYS A 332 -10.07 11.25 -4.10
CA CYS A 332 -10.15 9.82 -4.27
C CYS A 332 -11.62 9.38 -4.21
N ASP A 333 -12.31 9.41 -5.33
CA ASP A 333 -13.77 9.14 -5.42
C ASP A 333 -14.20 7.86 -4.69
N PRO A 334 -13.53 6.69 -4.85
CA PRO A 334 -13.96 5.48 -4.16
C PRO A 334 -13.89 5.58 -2.63
N GLU A 335 -12.86 6.23 -2.10
CA GLU A 335 -12.72 6.43 -0.65
C GLU A 335 -13.67 7.52 -0.16
N GLU A 336 -13.82 8.62 -0.88
CA GLU A 336 -14.70 9.73 -0.50
C GLU A 336 -16.16 9.30 -0.49
N LEU A 337 -16.61 8.49 -1.45
CA LEU A 337 -17.97 7.97 -1.53
C LEU A 337 -18.33 7.03 -0.37
N LEU A 338 -17.40 6.23 0.11
CA LEU A 338 -17.64 5.25 1.17
C LEU A 338 -17.32 5.77 2.58
N SER A 339 -16.45 6.76 2.72
CA SER A 339 -16.01 7.25 4.02
C SER A 339 -17.11 7.81 4.92
N PRO A 340 -18.13 8.54 4.42
CA PRO A 340 -19.24 9.01 5.28
C PRO A 340 -20.05 7.87 5.89
N GLY A 341 -20.35 6.83 5.10
CA GLY A 341 -21.06 5.63 5.59
C GLY A 341 -20.22 4.86 6.62
N ALA A 342 -18.91 4.71 6.36
CA ALA A 342 -17.99 4.08 7.28
C ALA A 342 -17.90 4.83 8.61
N LYS A 343 -17.78 6.17 8.57
CA LYS A 343 -17.80 7.02 9.77
C LYS A 343 -19.09 6.83 10.56
N ALA A 344 -20.23 6.95 9.91
CA ALA A 344 -21.54 6.80 10.57
C ALA A 344 -21.69 5.44 11.25
N ALA A 345 -21.25 4.35 10.62
CA ALA A 345 -21.34 3.01 11.18
C ALA A 345 -20.41 2.81 12.39
N VAL A 346 -19.21 3.37 12.35
CA VAL A 346 -18.26 3.33 13.48
C VAL A 346 -18.82 4.13 14.66
N GLU A 347 -19.36 5.31 14.43
CA GLU A 347 -19.99 6.15 15.47
C GLU A 347 -21.25 5.52 16.05
N ALA A 348 -22.08 4.88 15.23
CA ALA A 348 -23.23 4.09 15.68
C ALA A 348 -22.83 2.91 16.55
N ALA A 349 -21.60 2.42 16.40
CA ALA A 349 -21.02 1.39 17.26
C ALA A 349 -20.45 1.93 18.60
N GLY A 350 -20.61 3.24 18.86
CA GLY A 350 -20.12 3.93 20.06
C GLY A 350 -18.61 4.22 20.05
N ILE A 351 -17.99 4.24 18.87
CA ILE A 351 -16.55 4.48 18.72
C ILE A 351 -16.35 5.83 18.01
N PRO A 352 -15.61 6.78 18.61
CA PRO A 352 -15.25 8.03 17.94
C PRO A 352 -14.56 7.78 16.57
N CYS A 353 -14.98 8.54 15.55
CA CYS A 353 -14.44 8.39 14.20
C CYS A 353 -14.08 9.76 13.61
N LEU A 354 -12.80 9.96 13.33
CA LEU A 354 -12.28 11.15 12.68
C LEU A 354 -12.12 10.90 11.18
N LEU A 355 -12.76 11.73 10.35
CA LEU A 355 -12.45 11.84 8.92
C LEU A 355 -11.39 12.93 8.76
N LEU A 356 -10.16 12.53 8.43
CA LEU A 356 -9.00 13.41 8.31
C LEU A 356 -8.67 13.63 6.83
N PRO A 357 -8.87 14.83 6.27
CA PRO A 357 -8.47 15.12 4.89
C PRO A 357 -6.97 15.03 4.71
N VAL A 358 -6.54 14.33 3.66
CA VAL A 358 -5.12 14.16 3.31
C VAL A 358 -4.88 14.62 1.88
N ASP A 359 -3.87 15.46 1.69
CA ASP A 359 -3.36 15.87 0.39
C ASP A 359 -1.82 15.82 0.41
N GLN A 360 -1.23 15.03 -0.46
CA GLN A 360 0.23 14.89 -0.54
C GLN A 360 0.96 16.18 -0.96
N GLN A 361 0.25 17.14 -1.55
CA GLN A 361 0.83 18.42 -1.95
C GLN A 361 0.86 19.46 -0.81
N VAL A 362 0.19 19.19 0.29
CA VAL A 362 0.12 20.07 1.47
C VAL A 362 1.16 19.64 2.49
N ALA A 363 2.30 20.34 2.55
CA ALA A 363 3.41 19.95 3.44
C ALA A 363 3.07 20.07 4.93
N ASP A 364 2.26 21.09 5.32
CA ASP A 364 1.81 21.31 6.70
C ASP A 364 0.28 21.38 6.76
N PRO A 365 -0.38 20.24 7.01
CA PRO A 365 -1.83 20.21 7.17
C PRO A 365 -2.25 20.72 8.55
N GLY A 366 -2.21 22.05 8.77
CA GLY A 366 -2.54 22.68 10.07
C GLY A 366 -3.93 22.29 10.59
N GLN A 367 -4.89 22.06 9.70
CA GLN A 367 -6.21 21.53 10.07
C GLN A 367 -6.11 20.14 10.71
N ALA A 368 -5.16 19.30 10.26
CA ALA A 368 -4.98 17.96 10.82
C ALA A 368 -4.54 17.99 12.29
N ALA A 369 -3.70 18.96 12.66
CA ALA A 369 -3.30 19.15 14.06
C ALA A 369 -4.51 19.43 14.96
N THR A 370 -5.32 20.40 14.60
CA THR A 370 -6.53 20.77 15.37
C THR A 370 -7.52 19.60 15.49
N LEU A 371 -7.73 18.85 14.39
CA LEU A 371 -8.63 17.71 14.40
C LEU A 371 -8.13 16.56 15.28
N LEU A 372 -6.83 16.26 15.24
CA LEU A 372 -6.22 15.20 16.05
C LEU A 372 -6.14 15.60 17.52
N GLU A 373 -5.84 16.88 17.85
CA GLU A 373 -5.91 17.43 19.21
C GLU A 373 -7.33 17.31 19.78
N THR A 374 -8.34 17.70 19.00
CA THR A 374 -9.74 17.57 19.39
C THR A 374 -10.12 16.11 19.65
N LEU A 375 -9.64 15.18 18.80
CA LEU A 375 -9.88 13.75 19.00
C LEU A 375 -9.21 13.27 20.30
N ARG A 376 -7.98 13.67 20.57
CA ARG A 376 -7.28 13.32 21.82
C ARG A 376 -8.07 13.78 23.03
N ASP A 377 -8.46 15.07 23.05
CA ASP A 377 -9.17 15.70 24.19
C ASP A 377 -10.55 15.02 24.44
N LEU A 378 -11.17 14.47 23.38
CA LEU A 378 -12.41 13.68 23.49
C LEU A 378 -12.17 12.30 24.14
N LEU A 379 -10.96 11.75 24.04
CA LEU A 379 -10.62 10.39 24.48
C LEU A 379 -9.97 10.36 25.89
N GLU A 380 -9.50 11.51 26.40
CA GLU A 380 -9.01 11.70 27.76
C GLU A 380 -10.17 11.87 28.77
#